data_ce8a7bc9130072b8af079bd11fdf31a4
#
_entry.id   ce8a7bc9130072b8af079bd11fdf31a4
#
_cell.length_a   1.000
_cell.length_b   1.000
_cell.length_c   1.000
_cell.angle_alpha   90.00
_cell.angle_beta   90.00
_cell.angle_gamma   90.00
#
_symmetry.space_group_name_H-M   'P 1'
#
loop_
_entity.id
_entity.type
_entity.pdbx_description
1 polymer ?
#
loop_
_entity_poly.entity_id
_entity_poly.type
_entity_poly.pdbx_seq_one_letter_code
_entity_poly.pdbx_strand_id
1 'polypeptide(L)'
;PLYFMDYLCVKRERDVQKLNRILLQTHEYNQRTKNPDVLISLIKKEIDLFQGVIPVVKYNTSTYYIPILHQVSLPTDCELIKIDHTNIHILTDYLYDMTHNNYENTENMFDMCILQDTSYYLSQIKAGITHIYCLRQKKHVFGIYFFKNTYTEYEDIEGNVLMFSTSIKNTSDNNVYYS
;
A
#
# COMPACT_ATOMS: atom_id res chain seq x y z
N PRO A 1 -10.51 -14.93 0.50
CA PRO A 1 -10.57 -13.78 -0.42
C PRO A 1 -11.39 -12.64 0.17
N LEU A 2 -11.02 -11.40 -0.14
CA LEU A 2 -11.74 -10.20 0.25
C LEU A 2 -11.72 -9.16 -0.88
N TYR A 3 -12.67 -8.24 -0.86
CA TYR A 3 -12.62 -7.03 -1.68
C TYR A 3 -11.95 -5.90 -0.93
N PHE A 4 -11.05 -5.17 -1.61
CA PHE A 4 -10.42 -4.00 -1.07
C PHE A 4 -10.77 -2.76 -1.91
N MET A 5 -11.28 -1.73 -1.25
CA MET A 5 -11.61 -0.45 -1.85
C MET A 5 -10.72 0.64 -1.27
N ASP A 6 -9.93 1.31 -2.10
CA ASP A 6 -9.00 2.36 -1.68
C ASP A 6 -9.58 3.77 -1.82
N TYR A 7 -10.44 4.00 -2.81
CA TYR A 7 -10.97 5.34 -3.08
C TYR A 7 -12.49 5.33 -3.14
N LEU A 8 -13.09 6.24 -2.37
CA LEU A 8 -14.51 6.52 -2.42
C LEU A 8 -14.71 8.02 -2.66
N CYS A 9 -15.05 8.37 -3.89
CA CYS A 9 -15.21 9.75 -4.32
C CYS A 9 -16.65 10.07 -4.67
N VAL A 10 -17.16 11.21 -4.18
CA VAL A 10 -18.48 11.75 -4.51
C VAL A 10 -18.37 13.23 -4.85
N LYS A 11 -19.23 13.69 -5.74
CA LYS A 11 -19.29 15.11 -6.07
C LYS A 11 -19.70 15.95 -4.86
N ARG A 12 -18.95 16.98 -4.52
CA ARG A 12 -19.13 17.81 -3.31
C ARG A 12 -20.44 18.59 -3.26
N GLU A 13 -21.09 18.84 -4.39
CA GLU A 13 -22.31 19.65 -4.51
C GLU A 13 -23.58 18.95 -4.01
N ARG A 14 -23.49 17.71 -3.55
CA ARG A 14 -24.64 16.91 -3.11
C ARG A 14 -24.42 16.38 -1.69
N ASP A 15 -25.47 15.80 -1.12
CA ASP A 15 -25.38 15.12 0.17
C ASP A 15 -24.36 13.97 0.10
N VAL A 16 -23.13 14.30 0.48
CA VAL A 16 -21.95 13.42 0.40
C VAL A 16 -22.16 12.17 1.25
N GLN A 17 -22.74 12.30 2.45
CA GLN A 17 -22.93 11.16 3.35
C GLN A 17 -23.93 10.15 2.77
N LYS A 18 -25.07 10.64 2.27
CA LYS A 18 -26.10 9.80 1.65
C LYS A 18 -25.56 9.10 0.40
N LEU A 19 -24.84 9.83 -0.47
CA LEU A 19 -24.27 9.26 -1.69
C LEU A 19 -23.20 8.23 -1.41
N ASN A 20 -22.31 8.48 -0.48
CA ASN A 20 -21.29 7.52 -0.05
C ASN A 20 -21.94 6.21 0.44
N ARG A 21 -22.99 6.33 1.26
CA ARG A 21 -23.73 5.16 1.74
C ARG A 21 -24.36 4.37 0.60
N ILE A 22 -25.02 5.04 -0.35
CA ILE A 22 -25.63 4.39 -1.51
C ILE A 22 -24.57 3.68 -2.35
N LEU A 23 -23.45 4.34 -2.62
CA LEU A 23 -22.34 3.75 -3.40
C LEU A 23 -21.79 2.48 -2.73
N LEU A 24 -21.57 2.52 -1.42
CA LEU A 24 -21.09 1.36 -0.69
C LEU A 24 -22.11 0.21 -0.70
N GLN A 25 -23.38 0.51 -0.45
CA GLN A 25 -24.43 -0.50 -0.50
C GLN A 25 -24.57 -1.13 -1.89
N THR A 26 -24.48 -0.32 -2.95
CA THR A 26 -24.54 -0.79 -4.33
C THR A 26 -23.30 -1.65 -4.66
N HIS A 27 -22.13 -1.21 -4.23
CA HIS A 27 -20.89 -1.99 -4.40
C HIS A 27 -20.99 -3.35 -3.72
N GLU A 28 -21.37 -3.39 -2.45
CA GLU A 28 -21.57 -4.61 -1.68
C GLU A 28 -22.57 -5.56 -2.35
N TYR A 29 -23.72 -5.04 -2.75
CA TYR A 29 -24.73 -5.82 -3.44
C TYR A 29 -24.18 -6.44 -4.73
N ASN A 30 -23.51 -5.65 -5.57
CA ASN A 30 -22.96 -6.11 -6.84
C ASN A 30 -21.85 -7.17 -6.63
N GLN A 31 -20.97 -6.97 -5.65
CA GLN A 31 -19.89 -7.90 -5.38
C GLN A 31 -20.40 -9.24 -4.84
N ARG A 32 -21.35 -9.21 -3.91
CA ARG A 32 -21.96 -10.44 -3.36
C ARG A 32 -22.78 -11.19 -4.39
N THR A 33 -23.39 -10.48 -5.34
CA THR A 33 -24.11 -11.10 -6.45
C THR A 33 -23.16 -11.80 -7.42
N LYS A 34 -21.97 -11.20 -7.67
CA LYS A 34 -20.96 -11.77 -8.59
C LYS A 34 -20.17 -12.91 -7.96
N ASN A 35 -19.78 -12.77 -6.70
CA ASN A 35 -18.95 -13.71 -5.96
C ASN A 35 -19.48 -13.89 -4.54
N PRO A 36 -20.48 -14.76 -4.33
CA PRO A 36 -21.11 -14.97 -3.02
C PRO A 36 -20.13 -15.53 -1.97
N ASP A 37 -19.03 -16.14 -2.40
CA ASP A 37 -18.01 -16.68 -1.49
C ASP A 37 -17.08 -15.64 -0.89
N VAL A 38 -17.08 -14.41 -1.42
CA VAL A 38 -16.30 -13.30 -0.86
C VAL A 38 -17.14 -12.50 0.11
N LEU A 39 -17.01 -12.80 1.40
CA LEU A 39 -17.87 -12.27 2.46
C LEU A 39 -17.39 -10.95 3.06
N ILE A 40 -16.15 -10.56 2.78
CA ILE A 40 -15.49 -9.42 3.43
C ILE A 40 -15.15 -8.35 2.41
N SER A 41 -15.52 -7.11 2.70
CA SER A 41 -15.02 -5.93 1.99
C SER A 41 -14.33 -5.00 2.97
N LEU A 42 -13.10 -4.61 2.65
CA LEU A 42 -12.33 -3.61 3.38
C LEU A 42 -12.32 -2.30 2.62
N ILE A 43 -12.54 -1.21 3.33
CA ILE A 43 -12.58 0.14 2.77
C ILE A 43 -11.55 1.00 3.48
N LYS A 44 -10.63 1.57 2.72
CA LYS A 44 -9.77 2.64 3.21
C LYS A 44 -10.50 3.97 3.06
N LYS A 45 -10.58 4.75 4.12
CA LYS A 45 -11.22 6.05 4.12
C LYS A 45 -10.38 7.07 4.89
N GLU A 46 -10.24 8.25 4.31
CA GLU A 46 -9.45 9.36 4.88
C GLU A 46 -10.29 10.33 5.73
N ILE A 47 -11.61 10.17 5.75
CA ILE A 47 -12.56 11.04 6.46
C ILE A 47 -13.33 10.19 7.47
N ASP A 48 -14.05 10.83 8.40
CA ASP A 48 -14.90 10.16 9.38
C ASP A 48 -15.84 9.13 8.74
N LEU A 49 -15.97 8.01 9.44
CA LEU A 49 -16.84 6.93 9.02
C LEU A 49 -18.30 7.30 9.20
N PHE A 50 -19.17 6.68 8.39
CA PHE A 50 -20.61 6.80 8.57
C PHE A 50 -21.05 6.18 9.90
N GLN A 51 -22.18 6.63 10.41
CA GLN A 51 -22.80 6.00 11.56
C GLN A 51 -22.99 4.48 11.31
N GLY A 52 -22.57 3.68 12.27
CA GLY A 52 -22.68 2.23 12.23
C GLY A 52 -21.51 1.48 11.57
N VAL A 53 -20.49 2.19 11.07
CA VAL A 53 -19.25 1.55 10.59
C VAL A 53 -18.18 1.68 11.66
N ILE A 54 -17.68 0.53 12.12
CA ILE A 54 -16.62 0.46 13.11
C ILE A 54 -15.28 0.31 12.37
N PRO A 55 -14.28 1.17 12.65
CA PRO A 55 -12.97 1.02 12.03
C PRO A 55 -12.24 -0.19 12.60
N VAL A 56 -11.66 -1.02 11.75
CA VAL A 56 -10.77 -2.10 12.15
C VAL A 56 -9.43 -1.52 12.64
N VAL A 57 -8.91 -0.52 11.93
CA VAL A 57 -7.68 0.19 12.27
C VAL A 57 -7.86 1.68 12.02
N LYS A 58 -7.31 2.50 12.91
CA LYS A 58 -7.14 3.95 12.70
C LYS A 58 -5.66 4.26 12.64
N TYR A 59 -5.27 5.09 11.70
CA TYR A 59 -3.91 5.60 11.60
C TYR A 59 -3.92 7.08 11.25
N ASN A 60 -2.88 7.77 11.64
CA ASN A 60 -2.68 9.17 11.32
C ASN A 60 -1.74 9.28 10.11
N THR A 61 -2.06 10.17 9.20
CA THR A 61 -1.17 10.53 8.10
C THR A 61 -0.56 11.90 8.41
N SER A 62 0.76 11.97 8.38
CA SER A 62 1.50 13.21 8.57
C SER A 62 2.17 13.61 7.26
N THR A 63 2.17 14.91 6.96
CA THR A 63 2.84 15.44 5.78
C THR A 63 4.14 16.11 6.21
N TYR A 64 5.23 15.79 5.51
CA TYR A 64 6.55 16.34 5.77
C TYR A 64 7.06 17.00 4.50
N TYR A 65 7.62 18.20 4.66
CA TYR A 65 8.40 18.85 3.62
C TYR A 65 9.85 18.39 3.74
N ILE A 66 10.41 17.86 2.65
CA ILE A 66 11.81 17.43 2.58
C ILE A 66 12.55 18.37 1.65
N PRO A 67 13.19 19.44 2.20
CA PRO A 67 13.74 20.53 1.38
C PRO A 67 14.97 20.10 0.58
N ILE A 68 15.84 19.30 1.16
CA ILE A 68 17.06 18.77 0.54
C ILE A 68 17.36 17.43 1.18
N LEU A 69 17.41 16.37 0.37
CA LEU A 69 17.94 15.10 0.82
C LEU A 69 19.47 15.18 0.80
N HIS A 70 20.09 15.16 1.98
CA HIS A 70 21.49 14.82 2.04
C HIS A 70 21.64 13.38 1.52
N GLN A 71 22.64 13.16 0.68
CA GLN A 71 22.93 11.82 0.19
C GLN A 71 23.19 10.89 1.38
N VAL A 72 22.24 10.04 1.69
CA VAL A 72 22.39 9.02 2.73
C VAL A 72 23.19 7.88 2.13
N SER A 73 24.28 7.51 2.77
CA SER A 73 25.06 6.35 2.35
C SER A 73 24.29 5.09 2.77
N LEU A 74 24.03 4.22 1.82
CA LEU A 74 23.50 2.90 2.12
C LEU A 74 24.52 2.09 2.94
N PRO A 75 24.05 1.14 3.78
CA PRO A 75 24.91 0.19 4.45
C PRO A 75 25.81 -0.55 3.45
N THR A 76 26.98 -0.98 3.91
CA THR A 76 27.98 -1.66 3.07
C THR A 76 27.36 -2.85 2.33
N ASP A 77 27.61 -2.92 1.03
CA ASP A 77 27.12 -3.97 0.13
C ASP A 77 25.59 -4.01 -0.06
N CYS A 78 24.86 -2.99 0.42
CA CYS A 78 23.43 -2.86 0.16
C CYS A 78 23.17 -2.04 -1.10
N GLU A 79 22.13 -2.40 -1.82
CA GLU A 79 21.63 -1.67 -2.98
C GLU A 79 20.15 -1.40 -2.85
N LEU A 80 19.73 -0.21 -3.31
CA LEU A 80 18.32 0.17 -3.42
C LEU A 80 17.91 0.06 -4.88
N ILE A 81 16.98 -0.85 -5.17
CA ILE A 81 16.53 -1.14 -6.53
C ILE A 81 15.11 -0.64 -6.70
N LYS A 82 14.88 0.14 -7.73
CA LYS A 82 13.52 0.47 -8.17
C LYS A 82 12.92 -0.74 -8.89
N ILE A 83 11.75 -1.15 -8.46
CA ILE A 83 11.00 -2.24 -9.09
C ILE A 83 10.25 -1.71 -10.30
N ASP A 84 10.39 -2.40 -11.43
CA ASP A 84 9.70 -2.14 -12.68
C ASP A 84 9.29 -3.46 -13.37
N HIS A 85 8.89 -3.38 -14.64
CA HIS A 85 8.44 -4.55 -15.39
C HIS A 85 9.54 -5.58 -15.66
N THR A 86 10.82 -5.20 -15.60
CA THR A 86 11.94 -6.10 -15.88
C THR A 86 12.35 -6.93 -14.68
N ASN A 87 12.10 -6.41 -13.47
CA ASN A 87 12.54 -7.01 -12.23
C ASN A 87 11.39 -7.25 -11.21
N ILE A 88 10.14 -7.22 -11.65
CA ILE A 88 8.95 -7.44 -10.81
C ILE A 88 8.99 -8.78 -10.05
N HIS A 89 9.73 -9.77 -10.58
CA HIS A 89 9.91 -11.06 -9.93
C HIS A 89 10.52 -10.92 -8.53
N ILE A 90 11.36 -9.92 -8.27
CA ILE A 90 11.94 -9.66 -6.94
C ILE A 90 10.82 -9.43 -5.91
N LEU A 91 9.81 -8.64 -6.29
CA LEU A 91 8.65 -8.40 -5.43
C LEU A 91 7.80 -9.65 -5.27
N THR A 92 7.48 -10.33 -6.37
CA THR A 92 6.57 -11.48 -6.32
C THR A 92 7.16 -12.67 -5.59
N ASP A 93 8.44 -12.95 -5.79
CA ASP A 93 9.15 -14.02 -5.08
C ASP A 93 9.20 -13.71 -3.57
N TYR A 94 9.52 -12.46 -3.23
CA TYR A 94 9.54 -12.04 -1.84
C TYR A 94 8.16 -12.16 -1.15
N LEU A 95 7.09 -11.71 -1.81
CA LEU A 95 5.73 -11.84 -1.29
C LEU A 95 5.29 -13.29 -1.17
N TYR A 96 5.69 -14.12 -2.14
CA TYR A 96 5.44 -15.57 -2.09
C TYR A 96 6.14 -16.21 -0.90
N ASP A 97 7.43 -15.92 -0.72
CA ASP A 97 8.21 -16.45 0.40
C ASP A 97 7.63 -16.05 1.75
N MET A 98 7.22 -14.79 1.88
CA MET A 98 6.58 -14.30 3.11
C MET A 98 5.28 -15.02 3.44
N THR A 99 4.50 -15.37 2.44
CA THR A 99 3.17 -15.98 2.66
C THR A 99 3.21 -17.48 2.81
N HIS A 100 4.25 -18.16 2.28
CA HIS A 100 4.31 -19.61 2.25
C HIS A 100 5.40 -20.19 3.17
N ASN A 101 6.52 -19.51 3.34
CA ASN A 101 7.68 -20.06 4.07
C ASN A 101 7.75 -19.61 5.54
N ASN A 102 6.95 -18.65 5.98
CA ASN A 102 6.93 -18.17 7.37
C ASN A 102 6.03 -18.98 8.31
N TYR A 103 5.50 -20.11 7.85
CA TYR A 103 4.65 -20.97 8.71
C TYR A 103 5.42 -21.63 9.88
N GLU A 104 6.74 -21.67 9.83
CA GLU A 104 7.54 -22.29 10.89
C GLU A 104 7.89 -21.35 12.05
N ASN A 105 7.82 -20.03 11.85
CA ASN A 105 8.08 -19.02 12.88
C ASN A 105 6.78 -18.31 13.29
N THR A 106 6.10 -18.87 14.27
CA THR A 106 4.80 -18.38 14.79
C THR A 106 4.85 -16.94 15.38
N GLU A 107 6.03 -16.41 15.69
CA GLU A 107 6.18 -15.08 16.31
C GLU A 107 6.00 -13.91 15.33
N ASN A 108 6.02 -14.15 14.00
CA ASN A 108 5.94 -13.11 12.96
C ASN A 108 4.78 -13.32 11.98
N MET A 109 3.78 -14.11 12.33
CA MET A 109 2.62 -14.31 11.46
C MET A 109 1.72 -13.08 11.46
N PHE A 110 1.45 -12.58 10.27
CA PHE A 110 0.37 -11.61 10.09
C PHE A 110 -0.98 -12.32 10.20
N ASP A 111 -1.89 -11.78 11.02
CA ASP A 111 -3.28 -12.29 11.08
C ASP A 111 -3.99 -12.11 9.74
N MET A 112 -3.58 -11.10 8.96
CA MET A 112 -4.13 -10.80 7.65
C MET A 112 -3.10 -10.09 6.77
N CYS A 113 -2.99 -10.52 5.53
CA CYS A 113 -2.18 -9.85 4.51
C CYS A 113 -3.02 -9.57 3.26
N ILE A 114 -3.01 -8.33 2.78
CA ILE A 114 -3.66 -7.94 1.54
C ILE A 114 -2.60 -7.99 0.43
N LEU A 115 -2.67 -9.03 -0.38
CA LEU A 115 -1.82 -9.19 -1.56
C LEU A 115 -2.62 -8.90 -2.82
N GLN A 116 -2.00 -8.15 -3.70
CA GLN A 116 -2.57 -7.85 -5.01
C GLN A 116 -1.86 -8.67 -6.08
N ASP A 117 -2.57 -8.93 -7.17
CA ASP A 117 -1.98 -9.65 -8.30
C ASP A 117 -0.79 -8.90 -8.91
N THR A 118 0.18 -9.64 -9.43
CA THR A 118 1.34 -9.07 -10.14
C THR A 118 0.93 -8.12 -11.27
N SER A 119 -0.14 -8.46 -12.00
CA SER A 119 -0.70 -7.63 -13.07
C SER A 119 -1.18 -6.27 -12.55
N TYR A 120 -1.73 -6.22 -11.35
CA TYR A 120 -2.13 -4.97 -10.71
C TYR A 120 -0.90 -4.10 -10.40
N TYR A 121 0.13 -4.67 -9.75
CA TYR A 121 1.35 -3.92 -9.47
C TYR A 121 1.98 -3.37 -10.74
N LEU A 122 2.10 -4.18 -11.78
CA LEU A 122 2.64 -3.76 -13.07
C LEU A 122 1.84 -2.61 -13.71
N SER A 123 0.51 -2.67 -13.64
CA SER A 123 -0.35 -1.62 -14.16
C SER A 123 -0.17 -0.30 -13.42
N GLN A 124 -0.05 -0.36 -12.08
CA GLN A 124 0.17 0.82 -11.24
C GLN A 124 1.57 1.43 -11.44
N ILE A 125 2.61 0.60 -11.59
CA ILE A 125 3.97 1.05 -11.88
C ILE A 125 4.01 1.72 -13.27
N LYS A 126 3.42 1.09 -14.28
CA LYS A 126 3.36 1.61 -15.65
C LYS A 126 2.62 2.94 -15.74
N ALA A 127 1.56 3.09 -14.95
CA ALA A 127 0.78 4.34 -14.87
C ALA A 127 1.47 5.44 -14.03
N GLY A 128 2.62 5.16 -13.40
CA GLY A 128 3.29 6.11 -12.51
C GLY A 128 2.56 6.40 -11.20
N ILE A 129 1.56 5.56 -10.86
CA ILE A 129 0.76 5.71 -9.63
C ILE A 129 1.52 5.17 -8.43
N THR A 130 2.20 4.04 -8.59
CA THR A 130 2.96 3.39 -7.52
C THR A 130 4.42 3.27 -7.89
N HIS A 131 5.28 3.63 -6.94
CA HIS A 131 6.72 3.44 -7.02
C HIS A 131 7.13 2.46 -5.92
N ILE A 132 7.85 1.41 -6.30
CA ILE A 132 8.27 0.37 -5.38
C ILE A 132 9.78 0.30 -5.38
N TYR A 133 10.37 0.25 -4.19
CA TYR A 133 11.81 0.13 -4.01
C TYR A 133 12.11 -1.07 -3.12
N CYS A 134 13.17 -1.79 -3.46
CA CYS A 134 13.66 -2.93 -2.72
C CYS A 134 15.07 -2.63 -2.21
N LEU A 135 15.26 -2.71 -0.90
CA LEU A 135 16.59 -2.69 -0.28
C LEU A 135 17.07 -4.12 -0.13
N ARG A 136 18.21 -4.43 -0.74
CA ARG A 136 18.77 -5.78 -0.68
C ARG A 136 20.30 -5.78 -0.60
N GLN A 137 20.84 -6.90 -0.12
CA GLN A 137 22.25 -7.25 -0.20
C GLN A 137 22.38 -8.58 -0.94
N LYS A 138 22.94 -8.58 -2.14
CA LYS A 138 22.98 -9.76 -3.03
C LYS A 138 21.56 -10.29 -3.30
N LYS A 139 21.25 -11.50 -2.79
CA LYS A 139 19.92 -12.11 -2.91
C LYS A 139 19.00 -11.88 -1.71
N HIS A 140 19.53 -11.34 -0.62
CA HIS A 140 18.75 -11.13 0.61
C HIS A 140 18.03 -9.78 0.56
N VAL A 141 16.71 -9.82 0.62
CA VAL A 141 15.85 -8.63 0.68
C VAL A 141 15.67 -8.22 2.15
N PHE A 142 16.08 -7.00 2.48
CA PHE A 142 15.90 -6.43 3.82
C PHE A 142 14.54 -5.74 3.98
N GLY A 143 14.05 -5.14 2.91
CA GLY A 143 12.77 -4.46 2.93
C GLY A 143 12.28 -4.04 1.55
N ILE A 144 10.98 -3.87 1.46
CA ILE A 144 10.32 -3.33 0.26
C ILE A 144 9.48 -2.14 0.70
N TYR A 145 9.58 -1.04 -0.04
CA TYR A 145 8.95 0.24 0.26
C TYR A 145 8.03 0.64 -0.88
N PHE A 146 6.79 0.98 -0.54
CA PHE A 146 5.75 1.37 -1.49
C PHE A 146 5.41 2.84 -1.33
N PHE A 147 5.51 3.58 -2.41
CA PHE A 147 5.11 4.98 -2.50
C PHE A 147 4.01 5.12 -3.52
N LYS A 148 2.98 5.90 -3.19
CA LYS A 148 1.90 6.24 -4.12
C LYS A 148 1.97 7.71 -4.50
N ASN A 149 1.82 8.01 -5.77
CA ASN A 149 1.55 9.37 -6.21
C ASN A 149 0.13 9.74 -5.79
N THR A 150 -0.01 10.78 -4.98
CA THR A 150 -1.33 11.21 -4.50
C THR A 150 -2.06 12.10 -5.50
N TYR A 151 -1.34 12.60 -6.51
CA TYR A 151 -1.83 13.64 -7.44
C TYR A 151 -2.42 14.86 -6.70
N THR A 152 -1.96 15.10 -5.47
CA THR A 152 -2.35 16.25 -4.67
C THR A 152 -1.38 17.39 -4.96
N GLU A 153 -1.91 18.52 -5.36
CA GLU A 153 -1.18 19.77 -5.51
C GLU A 153 -1.36 20.61 -4.25
N TYR A 154 -0.28 21.13 -3.74
CA TYR A 154 -0.29 22.12 -2.66
C TYR A 154 0.12 23.47 -3.24
N GLU A 155 -0.62 24.53 -2.89
CA GLU A 155 -0.45 25.89 -3.47
C GLU A 155 0.99 26.43 -3.35
N ASP A 156 1.71 25.99 -2.33
CA ASP A 156 3.06 26.48 -2.04
C ASP A 156 4.18 25.49 -2.39
N ILE A 157 3.88 24.36 -3.02
CA ILE A 157 4.85 23.30 -3.29
C ILE A 157 4.82 22.92 -4.76
N GLU A 158 5.90 23.22 -5.48
CA GLU A 158 6.12 22.69 -6.82
C GLU A 158 6.50 21.21 -6.74
N GLY A 159 5.74 20.35 -7.37
CA GLY A 159 6.03 18.93 -7.52
C GLY A 159 4.92 17.99 -7.07
N ASN A 160 5.20 16.72 -7.21
CA ASN A 160 4.27 15.65 -6.83
C ASN A 160 4.46 15.25 -5.37
N VAL A 161 3.36 15.14 -4.65
CA VAL A 161 3.36 14.59 -3.29
C VAL A 161 3.32 13.06 -3.38
N LEU A 162 4.37 12.42 -2.88
CA LEU A 162 4.41 10.99 -2.73
C LEU A 162 3.96 10.60 -1.33
N MET A 163 2.99 9.71 -1.26
CA MET A 163 2.58 9.11 0.00
C MET A 163 3.38 7.82 0.22
N PHE A 164 4.11 7.75 1.33
CA PHE A 164 4.64 6.48 1.81
C PHE A 164 3.45 5.59 2.20
N SER A 165 3.17 4.60 1.39
CA SER A 165 1.96 3.79 1.53
C SER A 165 2.15 2.68 2.55
N THR A 166 3.23 1.92 2.40
CA THR A 166 3.58 0.82 3.30
C THR A 166 5.01 0.38 3.07
N SER A 167 5.55 -0.37 4.03
CA SER A 167 6.80 -1.09 3.85
C SER A 167 6.69 -2.48 4.48
N ILE A 168 7.47 -3.39 3.96
CA ILE A 168 7.57 -4.75 4.46
C ILE A 168 9.01 -4.97 4.88
N LYS A 169 9.20 -5.24 6.17
CA LYS A 169 10.52 -5.43 6.78
C LYS A 169 10.86 -6.91 6.87
N ASN A 170 12.09 -7.27 6.50
CA ASN A 170 12.63 -8.63 6.60
C ASN A 170 14.01 -8.65 7.25
N THR A 171 14.21 -7.83 8.27
CA THR A 171 15.45 -7.82 9.05
C THR A 171 15.16 -7.42 10.49
N SER A 172 15.93 -7.97 11.43
CA SER A 172 15.92 -7.52 12.82
C SER A 172 16.74 -6.24 13.01
N ASP A 173 17.60 -5.90 12.07
CA ASP A 173 18.43 -4.69 12.14
C ASP A 173 17.65 -3.47 11.64
N ASN A 174 17.21 -2.66 12.59
CA ASN A 174 16.50 -1.41 12.30
C ASN A 174 17.39 -0.39 11.57
N ASN A 175 18.69 -0.38 11.79
CA ASN A 175 19.58 0.58 11.17
C ASN A 175 19.68 0.32 9.67
N VAL A 176 19.71 -0.95 9.26
CA VAL A 176 19.68 -1.33 7.85
C VAL A 176 18.36 -0.99 7.20
N TYR A 177 17.25 -1.20 7.90
CA TYR A 177 15.92 -1.00 7.35
C TYR A 177 15.56 0.48 7.18
N TYR A 178 15.99 1.36 8.09
CA TYR A 178 15.67 2.78 8.08
C TYR A 178 16.78 3.68 7.52
N SER A 179 17.88 3.09 7.00
CA SER A 179 18.92 3.82 6.27
C SER A 179 18.49 4.14 4.84
#